data_6ba896637a4be36b1660cf7a57ae05e8
#
_entry.id   6ba896637a4be36b1660cf7a57ae05e8
#
_cell.length_a   1.000
_cell.length_b   1.000
_cell.length_c   1.000
_cell.angle_alpha   90.00
_cell.angle_beta   90.00
_cell.angle_gamma   90.00
#
_symmetry.space_group_name_H-M   'P 1'
#
loop_
_entity.id
_entity.type
_entity.pdbx_description
1 polymer ?
#
loop_
_entity_poly.entity_id
_entity_poly.type
_entity_poly.pdbx_seq_one_letter_code
_entity_poly.pdbx_strand_id
1 'polypeptide(L)'
;VGSTTIVNQTRHLFDAKKNGHTGTLDPFASGVLPIAFGEATKLVPYVTDGRKEYEFTLQFGTATDTADLTGQVIQESEKRPTKDEILAALPSFLGKITQIPPAYSAIKINGERAYDLARRGIDVQIPERQVMIYGLELLEMPDDSSARFRVECSKGTYVRTLGVDLAEKLGCCGHLTVLRRTKCGHFSLKDTILLENLKKIEYVNERQKFLLPLLTCLCDITVIAVREEDAAKLRQGQSISPKNYKVEHLVGKETAAVVDNKPVAMVRIEKTKILPIRVFNL
;
A
#
# COMPACT_ATOMS: atom_id res chain seq x y z
N VAL A 1 0.03 -10.96 12.71
CA VAL A 1 0.02 -11.99 11.65
C VAL A 1 0.52 -11.35 10.36
N GLY A 2 1.52 -11.98 9.69
CA GLY A 2 2.13 -11.40 8.48
C GLY A 2 1.18 -11.40 7.26
N SER A 3 1.36 -10.44 6.35
CA SER A 3 0.53 -10.28 5.16
C SER A 3 0.47 -11.53 4.27
N THR A 4 1.56 -12.29 4.15
CA THR A 4 1.60 -13.57 3.40
C THR A 4 0.67 -14.62 4.01
N THR A 5 0.59 -14.68 5.35
CA THR A 5 -0.32 -15.59 6.04
C THR A 5 -1.79 -15.25 5.73
N ILE A 6 -2.12 -13.94 5.71
CA ILE A 6 -3.47 -13.47 5.33
C ILE A 6 -3.80 -13.86 3.89
N VAL A 7 -2.87 -13.67 2.96
CA VAL A 7 -3.03 -14.08 1.55
C VAL A 7 -3.32 -15.59 1.46
N ASN A 8 -2.55 -16.42 2.16
CA ASN A 8 -2.77 -17.87 2.15
C ASN A 8 -4.12 -18.26 2.75
N GLN A 9 -4.50 -17.67 3.89
CA GLN A 9 -5.81 -17.93 4.52
C GLN A 9 -6.96 -17.52 3.61
N THR A 10 -6.91 -16.33 2.99
CA THR A 10 -7.94 -15.87 2.06
C THR A 10 -7.98 -16.74 0.80
N ARG A 11 -6.83 -17.23 0.32
CA ARG A 11 -6.78 -18.19 -0.79
C ARG A 11 -7.63 -19.43 -0.51
N HIS A 12 -7.47 -20.03 0.68
CA HIS A 12 -8.26 -21.20 1.08
C HIS A 12 -9.74 -20.86 1.28
N LEU A 13 -10.04 -19.74 1.94
CA LEU A 13 -11.41 -19.33 2.21
C LEU A 13 -12.25 -19.11 0.94
N PHE A 14 -11.62 -18.67 -0.15
CA PHE A 14 -12.27 -18.41 -1.44
C PHE A 14 -12.04 -19.50 -2.48
N ASP A 15 -11.36 -20.62 -2.11
CA ASP A 15 -10.92 -21.65 -3.05
C ASP A 15 -10.26 -21.06 -4.31
N ALA A 16 -9.39 -20.09 -4.11
CA ALA A 16 -8.84 -19.29 -5.20
C ALA A 16 -7.56 -19.94 -5.77
N LYS A 17 -7.50 -20.07 -7.10
CA LYS A 17 -6.29 -20.55 -7.79
C LYS A 17 -5.12 -19.59 -7.64
N LYS A 18 -5.39 -18.29 -7.62
CA LYS A 18 -4.40 -17.22 -7.57
C LYS A 18 -4.90 -16.05 -6.74
N ASN A 19 -4.06 -15.53 -5.86
CA ASN A 19 -4.30 -14.27 -5.15
C ASN A 19 -2.98 -13.58 -4.79
N GLY A 20 -3.08 -12.33 -4.31
CA GLY A 20 -1.95 -11.55 -3.84
C GLY A 20 -2.40 -10.27 -3.18
N HIS A 21 -1.56 -9.67 -2.33
CA HIS A 21 -1.84 -8.37 -1.70
C HIS A 21 -1.23 -7.21 -2.48
N THR A 22 -1.74 -6.00 -2.26
CA THR A 22 -1.30 -4.77 -2.93
C THR A 22 -0.31 -3.94 -2.11
N GLY A 23 0.38 -4.54 -1.16
CA GLY A 23 1.36 -3.88 -0.30
C GLY A 23 1.39 -4.48 1.09
N THR A 24 2.56 -4.90 1.51
CA THR A 24 2.79 -5.52 2.83
C THR A 24 2.37 -4.58 3.96
N LEU A 25 1.77 -5.14 5.00
CA LEU A 25 1.66 -4.56 6.32
C LEU A 25 2.67 -5.23 7.24
N ASP A 26 3.26 -4.46 8.15
CA ASP A 26 4.11 -5.00 9.20
C ASP A 26 3.31 -5.95 10.12
N PRO A 27 3.93 -6.96 10.73
CA PRO A 27 3.21 -7.98 11.51
C PRO A 27 2.39 -7.43 12.69
N PHE A 28 2.82 -6.33 13.31
CA PHE A 28 2.10 -5.66 14.39
C PHE A 28 1.03 -4.67 13.88
N ALA A 29 1.09 -4.29 12.59
CA ALA A 29 0.16 -3.34 12.00
C ALA A 29 -1.22 -3.96 11.74
N SER A 30 -2.23 -3.10 11.72
CA SER A 30 -3.62 -3.42 11.40
C SER A 30 -4.14 -2.60 10.21
N GLY A 31 -5.39 -2.83 9.81
CA GLY A 31 -6.10 -2.00 8.85
C GLY A 31 -6.20 -2.59 7.45
N VAL A 32 -6.29 -1.71 6.45
CA VAL A 32 -6.63 -2.04 5.07
C VAL A 32 -5.52 -2.85 4.39
N LEU A 33 -5.81 -4.09 4.02
CA LEU A 33 -4.95 -4.95 3.20
C LEU A 33 -5.75 -5.46 2.00
N PRO A 34 -5.74 -4.77 0.85
CA PRO A 34 -6.45 -5.24 -0.33
C PRO A 34 -5.83 -6.55 -0.86
N ILE A 35 -6.69 -7.55 -1.07
CA ILE A 35 -6.31 -8.85 -1.63
C ILE A 35 -6.94 -8.99 -3.01
N ALA A 36 -6.10 -9.14 -4.03
CA ALA A 36 -6.54 -9.37 -5.39
C ALA A 36 -6.66 -10.87 -5.66
N PHE A 37 -7.75 -11.29 -6.31
CA PHE A 37 -8.00 -12.68 -6.71
C PHE A 37 -8.04 -12.82 -8.23
N GLY A 38 -7.54 -13.94 -8.75
CA GLY A 38 -7.60 -14.26 -10.19
C GLY A 38 -7.03 -13.13 -11.06
N GLU A 39 -7.84 -12.65 -11.99
CA GLU A 39 -7.45 -11.60 -12.94
C GLU A 39 -7.15 -10.25 -12.27
N ALA A 40 -7.74 -9.95 -11.10
CA ALA A 40 -7.43 -8.75 -10.33
C ALA A 40 -5.94 -8.67 -9.93
N THR A 41 -5.22 -9.80 -9.88
CA THR A 41 -3.77 -9.79 -9.59
C THR A 41 -2.96 -9.03 -10.65
N LYS A 42 -3.49 -8.86 -11.86
CA LYS A 42 -2.88 -8.05 -12.92
C LYS A 42 -2.94 -6.55 -12.62
N LEU A 43 -3.85 -6.14 -11.73
CA LEU A 43 -4.06 -4.75 -11.33
C LEU A 43 -3.35 -4.37 -10.02
N VAL A 44 -2.71 -5.32 -9.35
CA VAL A 44 -1.95 -5.08 -8.12
C VAL A 44 -0.99 -3.88 -8.23
N PRO A 45 -0.20 -3.68 -9.31
CA PRO A 45 0.69 -2.53 -9.43
C PRO A 45 -0.04 -1.19 -9.32
N TYR A 46 -1.21 -1.04 -9.94
CA TYR A 46 -1.99 0.20 -9.94
C TYR A 46 -2.47 0.59 -8.53
N VAL A 47 -2.93 -0.37 -7.73
CA VAL A 47 -3.30 -0.15 -6.33
C VAL A 47 -2.06 0.09 -5.46
N THR A 48 -0.97 -0.65 -5.72
CA THR A 48 0.28 -0.51 -4.97
C THR A 48 0.89 0.88 -5.16
N ASP A 49 0.75 1.46 -6.34
CA ASP A 49 1.31 2.78 -6.66
C ASP A 49 0.47 3.95 -6.11
N GLY A 50 -0.78 3.70 -5.71
CA GLY A 50 -1.64 4.70 -5.09
C GLY A 50 -1.14 5.18 -3.72
N ARG A 51 -1.70 6.30 -3.24
CA ARG A 51 -1.40 6.86 -1.92
C ARG A 51 -1.82 5.92 -0.80
N LYS A 52 -1.19 6.05 0.36
CA LYS A 52 -1.53 5.33 1.59
C LYS A 52 -1.77 6.34 2.70
N GLU A 53 -2.71 6.02 3.58
CA GLU A 53 -2.94 6.77 4.80
C GLU A 53 -2.78 5.82 5.99
N TYR A 54 -2.08 6.30 7.01
CA TYR A 54 -1.87 5.56 8.25
C TYR A 54 -2.20 6.44 9.45
N GLU A 55 -2.71 5.81 10.49
CA GLU A 55 -2.68 6.33 11.85
C GLU A 55 -1.65 5.53 12.64
N PHE A 56 -0.82 6.23 13.40
CA PHE A 56 0.21 5.59 14.21
C PHE A 56 0.39 6.31 15.54
N THR A 57 0.79 5.56 16.56
CA THR A 57 1.18 6.11 17.86
C THR A 57 2.69 5.97 18.02
N LEU A 58 3.34 7.09 18.27
CA LEU A 58 4.76 7.19 18.57
C LEU A 58 4.92 7.30 20.08
N GLN A 59 5.64 6.36 20.67
CA GLN A 59 6.08 6.38 22.06
C GLN A 59 7.44 7.06 22.12
N PHE A 60 7.55 8.13 22.90
CA PHE A 60 8.80 8.86 23.16
C PHE A 60 9.55 8.27 24.33
N GLY A 61 10.86 8.43 24.31
CA GLY A 61 11.76 8.07 25.39
C GLY A 61 12.42 6.70 25.27
N THR A 62 12.00 5.87 24.33
CA THR A 62 12.56 4.52 24.15
C THR A 62 12.65 4.19 22.66
N ALA A 63 13.84 3.85 22.17
CA ALA A 63 14.02 3.31 20.81
C ALA A 63 14.18 1.79 20.85
N THR A 64 13.67 1.11 19.84
CA THR A 64 13.83 -0.32 19.64
C THR A 64 14.54 -0.63 18.32
N ASP A 65 15.20 -1.78 18.21
CA ASP A 65 15.93 -2.22 17.03
C ASP A 65 15.04 -2.42 15.79
N THR A 66 13.73 -2.69 16.00
CA THR A 66 12.72 -2.80 14.93
C THR A 66 11.99 -1.48 14.65
N ALA A 67 12.23 -0.43 15.45
CA ALA A 67 11.49 0.83 15.47
C ALA A 67 9.98 0.65 15.77
N ASP A 68 9.59 -0.47 16.37
CA ASP A 68 8.22 -0.79 16.81
C ASP A 68 8.22 -1.57 18.15
N LEU A 69 7.04 -1.80 18.68
CA LEU A 69 6.83 -2.45 19.99
C LEU A 69 7.35 -3.91 20.08
N THR A 70 7.75 -4.52 18.97
CA THR A 70 8.18 -5.94 18.93
C THR A 70 9.68 -6.09 19.11
N GLY A 71 10.45 -4.99 19.03
CA GLY A 71 11.91 -4.99 19.12
C GLY A 71 12.45 -4.93 20.53
N GLN A 72 13.76 -5.13 20.63
CA GLN A 72 14.52 -4.95 21.88
C GLN A 72 14.85 -3.47 22.06
N VAL A 73 14.83 -2.98 23.32
CA VAL A 73 15.23 -1.60 23.63
C VAL A 73 16.73 -1.46 23.37
N ILE A 74 17.10 -0.44 22.58
CA ILE A 74 18.48 -0.12 22.22
C ILE A 74 18.95 1.25 22.71
N GLN A 75 18.00 2.14 23.03
CA GLN A 75 18.30 3.48 23.52
C GLN A 75 17.15 4.01 24.36
N GLU A 76 17.47 4.83 25.38
CA GLU A 76 16.50 5.54 26.20
C GLU A 76 16.81 7.04 26.24
N SER A 77 15.78 7.86 26.48
CA SER A 77 15.85 9.31 26.61
C SER A 77 14.84 9.79 27.64
N GLU A 78 15.22 10.73 28.49
CA GLU A 78 14.31 11.35 29.47
C GLU A 78 13.44 12.45 28.86
N LYS A 79 13.86 13.01 27.72
CA LYS A 79 13.13 14.10 27.06
C LYS A 79 11.75 13.64 26.60
N ARG A 80 10.74 14.45 26.92
CA ARG A 80 9.36 14.31 26.44
C ARG A 80 9.00 15.58 25.68
N PRO A 81 8.76 15.49 24.36
CA PRO A 81 8.42 16.65 23.55
C PRO A 81 7.06 17.23 23.94
N THR A 82 6.97 18.53 23.98
CA THR A 82 5.70 19.25 24.14
C THR A 82 4.90 19.24 22.85
N LYS A 83 3.59 19.50 22.96
CA LYS A 83 2.70 19.64 21.79
C LYS A 83 3.22 20.68 20.82
N ASP A 84 3.70 21.84 21.32
CA ASP A 84 4.16 22.94 20.47
C ASP A 84 5.48 22.57 19.75
N GLU A 85 6.41 21.86 20.40
CA GLU A 85 7.61 21.33 19.75
C GLU A 85 7.24 20.36 18.62
N ILE A 86 6.30 19.45 18.87
CA ILE A 86 5.81 18.52 17.86
C ILE A 86 5.21 19.29 16.66
N LEU A 87 4.26 20.18 16.90
CA LEU A 87 3.62 20.93 15.85
C LEU A 87 4.62 21.77 15.02
N ALA A 88 5.65 22.32 15.67
CA ALA A 88 6.71 23.07 14.97
C ALA A 88 7.60 22.17 14.10
N ALA A 89 7.77 20.90 14.45
CA ALA A 89 8.60 19.96 13.70
C ALA A 89 7.89 19.38 12.44
N LEU A 90 6.56 19.15 12.48
CA LEU A 90 5.81 18.47 11.43
C LEU A 90 6.03 19.05 10.00
N PRO A 91 6.08 20.39 9.79
CA PRO A 91 6.26 20.93 8.44
C PRO A 91 7.55 20.46 7.75
N SER A 92 8.61 20.15 8.52
CA SER A 92 9.89 19.69 7.95
C SER A 92 9.82 18.29 7.32
N PHE A 93 8.76 17.54 7.59
CA PHE A 93 8.53 16.20 7.04
C PHE A 93 7.59 16.20 5.83
N LEU A 94 7.00 17.34 5.46
CA LEU A 94 6.11 17.42 4.31
C LEU A 94 6.88 17.50 2.98
N GLY A 95 6.25 16.99 1.93
CA GLY A 95 6.85 16.98 0.60
C GLY A 95 7.77 15.77 0.38
N LYS A 96 8.82 15.98 -0.41
CA LYS A 96 9.78 14.95 -0.79
C LYS A 96 10.84 14.82 0.29
N ILE A 97 10.89 13.67 0.94
CA ILE A 97 11.89 13.35 1.96
C ILE A 97 12.71 12.12 1.59
N THR A 98 13.91 12.02 2.14
CA THR A 98 14.76 10.84 2.04
C THR A 98 14.59 9.98 3.29
N GLN A 99 14.38 8.68 3.12
CA GLN A 99 14.34 7.71 4.21
C GLN A 99 15.34 6.60 3.98
N ILE A 100 15.99 6.13 5.03
CA ILE A 100 16.68 4.85 5.06
C ILE A 100 15.67 3.82 5.59
N PRO A 101 15.27 2.83 4.77
CA PRO A 101 14.35 1.80 5.22
C PRO A 101 14.92 1.03 6.43
N PRO A 102 14.07 0.55 7.38
CA PRO A 102 14.57 -0.19 8.52
C PRO A 102 15.16 -1.54 8.08
N ALA A 103 16.14 -2.06 8.85
CA ALA A 103 16.73 -3.38 8.61
C ALA A 103 15.66 -4.49 8.60
N TYR A 104 14.69 -4.40 9.47
CA TYR A 104 13.53 -5.30 9.53
C TYR A 104 12.47 -4.93 8.48
N SER A 105 12.83 -5.05 7.19
CA SER A 105 11.96 -4.75 6.05
C SER A 105 11.95 -5.87 5.01
N ALA A 106 10.93 -5.85 4.12
CA ALA A 106 10.80 -6.82 3.03
C ALA A 106 11.65 -6.48 1.78
N ILE A 107 12.51 -5.48 1.87
CA ILE A 107 13.41 -5.10 0.78
C ILE A 107 14.36 -6.25 0.49
N LYS A 108 14.64 -6.47 -0.78
CA LYS A 108 15.65 -7.46 -1.21
C LYS A 108 16.99 -6.77 -1.41
N ILE A 109 18.02 -7.33 -0.79
CA ILE A 109 19.41 -6.96 -0.95
C ILE A 109 20.15 -8.19 -1.47
N ASN A 110 20.73 -8.10 -2.66
CA ASN A 110 21.39 -9.23 -3.32
C ASN A 110 20.52 -10.51 -3.42
N GLY A 111 19.18 -10.34 -3.55
CA GLY A 111 18.24 -11.45 -3.69
C GLY A 111 17.63 -11.94 -2.38
N GLU A 112 18.23 -11.66 -1.22
CA GLU A 112 17.72 -12.00 0.11
C GLU A 112 16.93 -10.83 0.72
N ARG A 113 15.98 -11.12 1.59
CA ARG A 113 15.20 -10.07 2.27
C ARG A 113 15.99 -9.48 3.43
N ALA A 114 15.94 -8.14 3.59
CA ALA A 114 16.68 -7.43 4.64
C ALA A 114 16.33 -7.96 6.04
N TYR A 115 15.06 -8.28 6.32
CA TYR A 115 14.67 -8.83 7.62
C TYR A 115 15.26 -10.22 7.91
N ASP A 116 15.53 -11.06 6.88
CA ASP A 116 16.17 -12.36 7.08
C ASP A 116 17.66 -12.19 7.41
N LEU A 117 18.31 -11.20 6.78
CA LEU A 117 19.69 -10.82 7.06
C LEU A 117 19.82 -10.24 8.48
N ALA A 118 18.94 -9.30 8.86
CA ALA A 118 18.91 -8.69 10.17
C ALA A 118 18.73 -9.73 11.30
N ARG A 119 17.84 -10.71 11.13
CA ARG A 119 17.64 -11.81 12.10
C ARG A 119 18.88 -12.68 12.28
N ARG A 120 19.72 -12.79 11.27
CA ARG A 120 21.01 -13.52 11.34
C ARG A 120 22.14 -12.65 11.90
N GLY A 121 21.84 -11.42 12.32
CA GLY A 121 22.84 -10.48 12.83
C GLY A 121 23.78 -9.93 11.75
N ILE A 122 23.41 -10.04 10.47
CA ILE A 122 24.19 -9.53 9.35
C ILE A 122 23.81 -8.07 9.16
N ASP A 123 24.77 -7.18 9.37
CA ASP A 123 24.60 -5.76 9.05
C ASP A 123 24.56 -5.55 7.55
N VAL A 124 23.53 -4.85 7.07
CA VAL A 124 23.33 -4.58 5.66
C VAL A 124 23.12 -3.09 5.43
N GLN A 125 23.90 -2.54 4.53
CA GLN A 125 23.65 -1.19 4.05
C GLN A 125 22.41 -1.17 3.16
N ILE A 126 21.36 -0.55 3.67
CA ILE A 126 20.09 -0.37 2.94
C ILE A 126 20.14 0.97 2.21
N PRO A 127 19.97 0.99 0.90
CA PRO A 127 20.02 2.24 0.14
C PRO A 127 18.89 3.16 0.52
N GLU A 128 19.20 4.43 0.61
CA GLU A 128 18.22 5.51 0.78
C GLU A 128 17.19 5.50 -0.33
N ARG A 129 15.98 5.93 0.00
CA ARG A 129 14.93 6.15 -0.98
C ARG A 129 14.22 7.48 -0.75
N GLN A 130 13.74 8.03 -1.85
CA GLN A 130 12.89 9.20 -1.79
C GLN A 130 11.43 8.78 -1.74
N VAL A 131 10.70 9.39 -0.79
CA VAL A 131 9.27 9.20 -0.60
C VAL A 131 8.59 10.56 -0.52
N MET A 132 7.27 10.58 -0.72
CA MET A 132 6.46 11.79 -0.64
C MET A 132 5.53 11.70 0.56
N ILE A 133 5.56 12.69 1.41
CA ILE A 133 4.59 12.88 2.49
C ILE A 133 3.64 14.01 2.06
N TYR A 134 2.39 13.65 1.81
CA TYR A 134 1.35 14.58 1.35
C TYR A 134 0.67 15.31 2.49
N GLY A 135 0.61 14.68 3.67
CA GLY A 135 0.07 15.25 4.89
C GLY A 135 0.61 14.52 6.10
N LEU A 136 0.87 15.26 7.17
CA LEU A 136 1.23 14.74 8.48
C LEU A 136 0.61 15.64 9.54
N GLU A 137 -0.21 15.07 10.41
CA GLU A 137 -0.92 15.80 11.44
C GLU A 137 -0.84 15.10 12.79
N LEU A 138 -0.77 15.89 13.86
CA LEU A 138 -0.92 15.41 15.22
C LEU A 138 -2.42 15.30 15.53
N LEU A 139 -2.90 14.11 15.88
CA LEU A 139 -4.29 13.87 16.24
C LEU A 139 -4.55 14.13 17.72
N GLU A 140 -3.70 13.56 18.57
CA GLU A 140 -3.82 13.69 20.03
C GLU A 140 -2.50 13.34 20.72
N MET A 141 -2.38 13.74 21.95
CA MET A 141 -1.36 13.26 22.90
C MET A 141 -2.11 12.60 24.07
N PRO A 142 -2.17 11.27 24.10
CA PRO A 142 -2.86 10.54 25.18
C PRO A 142 -2.22 10.77 26.54
N ASP A 143 -0.91 10.98 26.55
CA ASP A 143 -0.08 11.30 27.73
C ASP A 143 1.20 12.05 27.31
N ASP A 144 2.03 12.42 28.26
CA ASP A 144 3.27 13.18 28.02
C ASP A 144 4.34 12.37 27.27
N SER A 145 4.20 11.05 27.19
CA SER A 145 5.18 10.16 26.59
C SER A 145 4.73 9.59 25.24
N SER A 146 3.52 9.89 24.77
CA SER A 146 3.00 9.37 23.52
C SER A 146 2.23 10.40 22.71
N ALA A 147 2.29 10.27 21.39
CA ALA A 147 1.51 11.09 20.48
C ALA A 147 0.99 10.24 19.31
N ARG A 148 -0.26 10.50 18.90
CA ARG A 148 -0.92 9.84 17.78
C ARG A 148 -0.97 10.77 16.58
N PHE A 149 -0.60 10.23 15.43
CA PHE A 149 -0.49 10.97 14.18
C PHE A 149 -1.29 10.31 13.07
N ARG A 150 -1.66 11.12 12.08
CA ARG A 150 -2.11 10.65 10.77
C ARG A 150 -1.10 11.09 9.71
N VAL A 151 -0.74 10.20 8.80
CA VAL A 151 0.14 10.48 7.67
C VAL A 151 -0.48 10.00 6.36
N GLU A 152 -0.50 10.87 5.34
CA GLU A 152 -0.76 10.50 3.95
C GLU A 152 0.56 10.51 3.19
N CYS A 153 0.89 9.40 2.50
CA CYS A 153 2.21 9.22 1.90
C CYS A 153 2.18 8.40 0.61
N SER A 154 3.29 8.43 -0.13
CA SER A 154 3.50 7.62 -1.31
C SER A 154 3.78 6.15 -0.96
N LYS A 155 3.74 5.28 -1.99
CA LYS A 155 4.28 3.93 -1.87
C LYS A 155 5.73 3.95 -1.37
N GLY A 156 6.12 2.91 -0.66
CA GLY A 156 7.50 2.72 -0.19
C GLY A 156 7.87 3.52 1.06
N THR A 157 6.97 4.36 1.59
CA THR A 157 7.18 5.05 2.86
C THR A 157 7.15 4.06 4.02
N TYR A 158 8.15 4.12 4.89
CA TYR A 158 8.19 3.40 6.15
C TYR A 158 7.75 4.34 7.28
N VAL A 159 6.56 4.08 7.83
CA VAL A 159 6.02 4.90 8.92
C VAL A 159 6.85 4.72 10.20
N ARG A 160 7.48 3.56 10.39
CA ARG A 160 8.41 3.33 11.50
C ARG A 160 9.61 4.27 11.42
N THR A 161 10.25 4.36 10.26
CA THR A 161 11.35 5.32 10.04
C THR A 161 10.87 6.76 10.25
N LEU A 162 9.68 7.12 9.72
CA LEU A 162 9.12 8.46 9.92
C LEU A 162 8.95 8.81 11.40
N GLY A 163 8.50 7.83 12.20
CA GLY A 163 8.35 8.03 13.66
C GLY A 163 9.69 8.21 14.37
N VAL A 164 10.69 7.39 14.02
CA VAL A 164 12.06 7.53 14.58
C VAL A 164 12.66 8.88 14.19
N ASP A 165 12.63 9.24 12.90
CA ASP A 165 13.16 10.51 12.41
C ASP A 165 12.48 11.72 13.10
N LEU A 166 11.17 11.62 13.37
CA LEU A 166 10.43 12.66 14.12
C LEU A 166 10.90 12.75 15.58
N ALA A 167 11.07 11.61 16.26
CA ALA A 167 11.58 11.60 17.64
C ALA A 167 13.00 12.19 17.71
N GLU A 168 13.89 11.82 16.80
CA GLU A 168 15.24 12.35 16.69
C GLU A 168 15.26 13.87 16.43
N LYS A 169 14.40 14.34 15.53
CA LYS A 169 14.22 15.78 15.24
C LYS A 169 13.80 16.56 16.48
N LEU A 170 13.02 15.94 17.36
CA LEU A 170 12.57 16.50 18.63
C LEU A 170 13.62 16.35 19.75
N GLY A 171 14.81 15.79 19.45
CA GLY A 171 15.91 15.61 20.39
C GLY A 171 15.67 14.50 21.44
N CYS A 172 14.82 13.51 21.10
CA CYS A 172 14.58 12.32 21.90
C CYS A 172 14.67 11.07 21.02
N CYS A 173 14.43 9.90 21.60
CA CYS A 173 14.25 8.67 20.86
C CYS A 173 12.79 8.20 20.94
N GLY A 174 12.38 7.31 20.04
CA GLY A 174 11.01 6.79 20.02
C GLY A 174 10.83 5.56 19.13
N HIS A 175 9.71 4.88 19.30
CA HIS A 175 9.29 3.75 18.49
C HIS A 175 7.77 3.72 18.33
N LEU A 176 7.25 3.02 17.34
CA LEU A 176 5.82 2.90 17.13
C LEU A 176 5.22 1.82 18.03
N THR A 177 4.15 2.17 18.74
CA THR A 177 3.35 1.21 19.53
C THR A 177 2.07 0.79 18.80
N VAL A 178 1.53 1.65 17.92
CA VAL A 178 0.37 1.37 17.07
C VAL A 178 0.68 1.79 15.65
N LEU A 179 0.27 0.95 14.70
CA LEU A 179 0.29 1.27 13.28
C LEU A 179 -0.96 0.71 12.62
N ARG A 180 -1.76 1.58 12.00
CA ARG A 180 -2.98 1.18 11.31
C ARG A 180 -3.05 1.84 9.94
N ARG A 181 -3.09 1.06 8.87
CA ARG A 181 -3.35 1.59 7.54
C ARG A 181 -4.84 1.85 7.35
N THR A 182 -5.24 3.11 7.25
CA THR A 182 -6.63 3.54 7.09
C THR A 182 -7.06 3.59 5.64
N LYS A 183 -6.09 3.85 4.70
CA LYS A 183 -6.34 3.81 3.24
C LYS A 183 -5.19 3.17 2.47
N CYS A 184 -5.51 2.52 1.36
CA CYS A 184 -4.58 1.98 0.39
C CYS A 184 -5.14 2.20 -1.03
N GLY A 185 -4.64 3.20 -1.75
CA GLY A 185 -5.29 3.70 -2.95
C GLY A 185 -6.72 4.18 -2.62
N HIS A 186 -7.70 3.67 -3.34
CA HIS A 186 -9.12 3.98 -3.11
C HIS A 186 -9.76 3.20 -1.97
N PHE A 187 -9.13 2.10 -1.55
CA PHE A 187 -9.68 1.26 -0.48
C PHE A 187 -9.45 1.91 0.87
N SER A 188 -10.52 1.98 1.67
CA SER A 188 -10.54 2.51 3.02
C SER A 188 -11.04 1.45 4.01
N LEU A 189 -11.06 1.78 5.30
CA LEU A 189 -11.63 0.88 6.32
C LEU A 189 -13.09 0.52 6.08
N LYS A 190 -13.85 1.35 5.35
CA LYS A 190 -15.26 1.09 5.02
C LYS A 190 -15.42 -0.10 4.05
N ASP A 191 -14.38 -0.35 3.24
CA ASP A 191 -14.39 -1.38 2.21
C ASP A 191 -13.85 -2.72 2.74
N THR A 192 -13.57 -2.82 4.05
CA THR A 192 -12.92 -3.98 4.65
C THR A 192 -13.90 -4.88 5.41
N ILE A 193 -13.60 -6.16 5.38
CA ILE A 193 -14.17 -7.17 6.28
C ILE A 193 -13.07 -7.70 7.20
N LEU A 194 -13.36 -7.88 8.48
CA LEU A 194 -12.43 -8.54 9.40
C LEU A 194 -12.24 -10.00 8.99
N LEU A 195 -10.99 -10.45 8.96
CA LEU A 195 -10.68 -11.83 8.58
C LEU A 195 -11.43 -12.85 9.46
N GLU A 196 -11.57 -12.57 10.76
CA GLU A 196 -12.30 -13.43 11.67
C GLU A 196 -13.80 -13.53 11.34
N ASN A 197 -14.39 -12.45 10.81
CA ASN A 197 -15.78 -12.48 10.34
C ASN A 197 -15.89 -13.28 9.03
N LEU A 198 -14.91 -13.13 8.14
CA LEU A 198 -14.87 -13.89 6.89
C LEU A 198 -14.73 -15.40 7.15
N LYS A 199 -13.96 -15.81 8.17
CA LYS A 199 -13.81 -17.21 8.59
C LYS A 199 -15.10 -17.84 9.12
N LYS A 200 -15.98 -17.04 9.74
CA LYS A 200 -17.28 -17.52 10.28
C LYS A 200 -18.29 -17.85 9.19
N ILE A 201 -18.10 -17.35 7.97
CA ILE A 201 -18.99 -17.64 6.84
C ILE A 201 -18.64 -19.03 6.32
N GLU A 202 -19.59 -19.95 6.32
CA GLU A 202 -19.37 -21.36 6.00
C GLU A 202 -19.17 -21.58 4.49
N TYR A 203 -20.01 -20.96 3.65
CA TYR A 203 -20.07 -21.25 2.22
C TYR A 203 -19.28 -20.25 1.38
N VAL A 204 -18.56 -20.74 0.37
CA VAL A 204 -17.73 -19.92 -0.53
C VAL A 204 -18.57 -18.90 -1.31
N ASN A 205 -19.74 -19.29 -1.80
CA ASN A 205 -20.65 -18.39 -2.53
C ASN A 205 -21.13 -17.20 -1.69
N GLU A 206 -21.26 -17.38 -0.38
CA GLU A 206 -21.58 -16.25 0.51
C GLU A 206 -20.39 -15.32 0.72
N ARG A 207 -19.17 -15.88 0.83
CA ARG A 207 -17.95 -15.08 0.90
C ARG A 207 -17.73 -14.27 -0.38
N GLN A 208 -18.13 -14.79 -1.55
CA GLN A 208 -18.02 -14.08 -2.83
C GLN A 208 -18.78 -12.75 -2.85
N LYS A 209 -19.81 -12.56 -2.02
CA LYS A 209 -20.54 -11.29 -1.90
C LYS A 209 -19.66 -10.14 -1.38
N PHE A 210 -18.52 -10.45 -0.74
CA PHE A 210 -17.53 -9.47 -0.26
C PHE A 210 -16.46 -9.14 -1.31
N LEU A 211 -16.49 -9.78 -2.49
CA LEU A 211 -15.58 -9.42 -3.57
C LEU A 211 -16.04 -8.13 -4.22
N LEU A 212 -15.14 -7.17 -4.31
CA LEU A 212 -15.39 -5.93 -5.02
C LEU A 212 -15.19 -6.12 -6.52
N PRO A 213 -15.93 -5.40 -7.37
CA PRO A 213 -15.74 -5.42 -8.81
C PRO A 213 -14.30 -5.06 -9.20
N LEU A 214 -13.78 -5.68 -10.27
CA LEU A 214 -12.42 -5.46 -10.75
C LEU A 214 -12.16 -3.98 -11.11
N LEU A 215 -13.18 -3.29 -11.63
CA LEU A 215 -13.11 -1.86 -11.93
C LEU A 215 -12.84 -0.98 -10.69
N THR A 216 -13.16 -1.44 -9.49
CA THR A 216 -12.84 -0.71 -8.25
C THR A 216 -11.33 -0.47 -8.11
N CYS A 217 -10.49 -1.35 -8.67
CA CYS A 217 -9.03 -1.17 -8.68
C CYS A 217 -8.56 -0.06 -9.65
N LEU A 218 -9.44 0.45 -10.50
CA LEU A 218 -9.14 1.36 -11.61
C LEU A 218 -9.78 2.75 -11.44
N CYS A 219 -10.23 3.11 -10.24
CA CYS A 219 -10.94 4.38 -10.01
C CYS A 219 -10.14 5.62 -10.42
N ASP A 220 -8.79 5.60 -10.35
CA ASP A 220 -7.90 6.70 -10.79
C ASP A 220 -7.46 6.55 -12.25
N ILE A 221 -7.92 5.51 -12.95
CA ILE A 221 -7.49 5.24 -14.31
C ILE A 221 -8.63 5.61 -15.26
N THR A 222 -8.30 6.36 -16.28
CA THR A 222 -9.26 6.68 -17.32
C THR A 222 -9.79 5.40 -17.99
N VAL A 223 -11.09 5.33 -18.16
CA VAL A 223 -11.78 4.20 -18.81
C VAL A 223 -12.25 4.62 -20.20
N ILE A 224 -12.04 3.77 -21.20
CA ILE A 224 -12.60 3.93 -22.54
C ILE A 224 -13.55 2.78 -22.85
N ALA A 225 -14.77 3.12 -23.27
CA ALA A 225 -15.70 2.13 -23.81
C ALA A 225 -15.27 1.76 -25.24
N VAL A 226 -15.09 0.48 -25.51
CA VAL A 226 -14.75 -0.04 -26.84
C VAL A 226 -15.89 -0.89 -27.38
N ARG A 227 -15.95 -1.02 -28.73
CA ARG A 227 -16.92 -1.90 -29.39
C ARG A 227 -16.54 -3.36 -29.17
N GLU A 228 -17.50 -4.27 -29.18
CA GLU A 228 -17.25 -5.70 -28.98
C GLU A 228 -16.27 -6.28 -30.02
N GLU A 229 -16.35 -5.83 -31.28
CA GLU A 229 -15.40 -6.22 -32.32
C GLU A 229 -13.94 -5.89 -31.98
N ASP A 230 -13.73 -4.72 -31.44
CA ASP A 230 -12.40 -4.25 -31.00
C ASP A 230 -11.98 -4.90 -29.69
N ALA A 231 -12.93 -5.16 -28.79
CA ALA A 231 -12.67 -5.92 -27.58
C ALA A 231 -12.21 -7.35 -27.88
N ALA A 232 -12.81 -8.01 -28.88
CA ALA A 232 -12.37 -9.32 -29.32
C ALA A 232 -10.91 -9.33 -29.79
N LYS A 233 -10.48 -8.29 -30.53
CA LYS A 233 -9.08 -8.12 -30.94
C LYS A 233 -8.16 -7.90 -29.73
N LEU A 234 -8.56 -7.01 -28.79
CA LEU A 234 -7.80 -6.73 -27.58
C LEU A 234 -7.63 -7.99 -26.71
N ARG A 235 -8.68 -8.83 -26.57
CA ARG A 235 -8.61 -10.12 -25.84
C ARG A 235 -7.61 -11.09 -26.47
N GLN A 236 -7.37 -10.99 -27.79
CA GLN A 236 -6.35 -11.76 -28.49
C GLN A 236 -4.96 -11.11 -28.49
N GLY A 237 -4.79 -10.00 -27.77
CA GLY A 237 -3.52 -9.27 -27.73
C GLY A 237 -3.26 -8.39 -28.96
N GLN A 238 -4.26 -8.21 -29.84
CA GLN A 238 -4.13 -7.40 -31.05
C GLN A 238 -4.41 -5.92 -30.76
N SER A 239 -3.74 -5.03 -31.46
CA SER A 239 -4.02 -3.59 -31.39
C SER A 239 -5.28 -3.22 -32.20
N ILE A 240 -5.92 -2.13 -31.79
CA ILE A 240 -7.08 -1.55 -32.48
C ILE A 240 -6.80 -0.12 -32.93
N SER A 241 -7.58 0.38 -33.88
CA SER A 241 -7.47 1.75 -34.37
C SER A 241 -8.07 2.76 -33.39
N PRO A 242 -7.41 3.88 -33.07
CA PRO A 242 -8.00 4.94 -32.24
C PRO A 242 -9.06 5.77 -32.96
N LYS A 243 -9.18 5.70 -34.27
CA LYS A 243 -10.05 6.57 -35.10
C LYS A 243 -11.52 6.59 -34.70
N ASN A 244 -11.99 5.51 -34.06
CA ASN A 244 -13.38 5.38 -33.61
C ASN A 244 -13.60 5.86 -32.16
N TYR A 245 -12.57 6.38 -31.51
CA TYR A 245 -12.59 6.73 -30.09
C TYR A 245 -11.99 8.13 -29.89
N LYS A 246 -12.59 8.92 -28.99
CA LYS A 246 -12.08 10.26 -28.64
C LYS A 246 -10.96 10.15 -27.61
N VAL A 247 -9.78 9.71 -28.05
CA VAL A 247 -8.66 9.34 -27.16
C VAL A 247 -7.38 10.15 -27.40
N GLU A 248 -7.41 11.20 -28.21
CA GLU A 248 -6.24 12.02 -28.58
C GLU A 248 -5.55 12.62 -27.34
N HIS A 249 -6.33 13.01 -26.35
CA HIS A 249 -5.85 13.57 -25.06
C HIS A 249 -5.26 12.52 -24.11
N LEU A 250 -5.37 11.22 -24.48
CA LEU A 250 -4.87 10.08 -23.70
C LEU A 250 -3.59 9.48 -24.30
N VAL A 251 -3.06 10.06 -25.36
CA VAL A 251 -1.83 9.54 -25.99
C VAL A 251 -0.69 9.47 -24.96
N GLY A 252 -0.04 8.32 -24.86
CA GLY A 252 1.02 8.01 -23.91
C GLY A 252 0.52 7.53 -22.54
N LYS A 253 -0.80 7.59 -22.27
CA LYS A 253 -1.37 7.15 -20.99
C LYS A 253 -1.82 5.69 -21.03
N GLU A 254 -1.74 5.05 -19.86
CA GLU A 254 -2.37 3.75 -19.62
C GLU A 254 -3.84 3.97 -19.26
N THR A 255 -4.71 3.19 -19.87
CA THR A 255 -6.17 3.37 -19.85
C THR A 255 -6.82 1.99 -19.76
N ALA A 256 -7.98 1.88 -19.13
CA ALA A 256 -8.74 0.64 -19.12
C ALA A 256 -9.75 0.61 -20.26
N ALA A 257 -9.69 -0.40 -21.12
CA ALA A 257 -10.70 -0.67 -22.14
C ALA A 257 -11.81 -1.55 -21.55
N VAL A 258 -13.07 -1.13 -21.72
CA VAL A 258 -14.24 -1.83 -21.18
C VAL A 258 -15.31 -2.03 -22.28
N VAL A 259 -16.12 -3.08 -22.11
CA VAL A 259 -17.38 -3.31 -22.82
C VAL A 259 -18.45 -3.56 -21.76
N ASP A 260 -19.57 -2.85 -21.83
CA ASP A 260 -20.69 -2.99 -20.89
C ASP A 260 -20.24 -2.99 -19.41
N ASN A 261 -19.35 -2.05 -19.07
CA ASN A 261 -18.73 -1.93 -17.74
C ASN A 261 -17.92 -3.17 -17.30
N LYS A 262 -17.57 -4.07 -18.22
CA LYS A 262 -16.66 -5.19 -17.92
C LYS A 262 -15.28 -4.86 -18.48
N PRO A 263 -14.21 -4.98 -17.67
CA PRO A 263 -12.87 -4.71 -18.16
C PRO A 263 -12.41 -5.77 -19.15
N VAL A 264 -11.83 -5.31 -20.25
CA VAL A 264 -11.29 -6.14 -21.34
C VAL A 264 -9.79 -6.20 -21.28
N ALA A 265 -9.15 -5.04 -21.20
CA ALA A 265 -7.69 -4.93 -21.12
C ALA A 265 -7.26 -3.58 -20.51
N MET A 266 -6.09 -3.57 -19.88
CA MET A 266 -5.30 -2.34 -19.79
C MET A 266 -4.65 -2.10 -21.13
N VAL A 267 -4.74 -0.87 -21.63
CA VAL A 267 -4.24 -0.48 -22.94
C VAL A 267 -3.36 0.76 -22.82
N ARG A 268 -2.42 0.91 -23.76
CA ARG A 268 -1.68 2.14 -24.00
C ARG A 268 -2.17 2.79 -25.27
N ILE A 269 -2.50 4.08 -25.17
CA ILE A 269 -2.96 4.87 -26.32
C ILE A 269 -1.72 5.43 -27.04
N GLU A 270 -1.55 5.10 -28.30
CA GLU A 270 -0.58 5.71 -29.22
C GLU A 270 -1.29 6.50 -30.31
N LYS A 271 -0.55 7.33 -31.07
CA LYS A 271 -1.13 8.18 -32.11
C LYS A 271 -1.90 7.39 -33.18
N THR A 272 -1.44 6.19 -33.52
CA THR A 272 -1.98 5.38 -34.61
C THR A 272 -2.68 4.10 -34.16
N LYS A 273 -2.52 3.69 -32.90
CA LYS A 273 -3.05 2.42 -32.40
C LYS A 273 -3.29 2.46 -30.88
N ILE A 274 -4.18 1.62 -30.41
CA ILE A 274 -4.43 1.31 -29.01
C ILE A 274 -3.89 -0.10 -28.78
N LEU A 275 -2.88 -0.23 -27.90
CA LEU A 275 -2.15 -1.47 -27.65
C LEU A 275 -2.58 -2.10 -26.34
N PRO A 276 -2.96 -3.38 -26.28
CA PRO A 276 -3.19 -4.07 -25.03
C PRO A 276 -1.87 -4.30 -24.28
N ILE A 277 -1.85 -3.93 -22.98
CA ILE A 277 -0.73 -4.15 -22.06
C ILE A 277 -1.00 -5.36 -21.16
N ARG A 278 -2.24 -5.47 -20.70
CA ARG A 278 -2.72 -6.57 -19.86
C ARG A 278 -4.13 -6.93 -20.27
N VAL A 279 -4.34 -8.13 -20.74
CA VAL A 279 -5.67 -8.64 -21.12
C VAL A 279 -6.31 -9.35 -19.94
N PHE A 280 -7.60 -9.15 -19.71
CA PHE A 280 -8.39 -9.83 -18.68
C PHE A 280 -9.16 -10.99 -19.28
N ASN A 281 -9.00 -12.18 -18.70
CA ASN A 281 -9.73 -13.40 -19.08
C ASN A 281 -10.83 -13.64 -18.04
N LEU A 282 -11.97 -12.96 -18.23
CA LEU A 282 -13.13 -12.97 -17.32
C LEU A 282 -14.22 -13.92 -17.85
#